data_7bb89169cedd52cc9d4ed49aad2b5c69
#
_entry.id   7bb89169cedd52cc9d4ed49aad2b5c69
#
_cell.length_a   1.000
_cell.length_b   1.000
_cell.length_c   1.000
_cell.angle_alpha   90.00
_cell.angle_beta   90.00
_cell.angle_gamma   90.00
#
_symmetry.space_group_name_H-M   'P 1'
#
loop_
_entity.id
_entity.type
_entity.pdbx_description
1 polymer ?
#
loop_
_entity_poly.entity_id
_entity_poly.type
_entity_poly.pdbx_seq_one_letter_code
_entity_poly.pdbx_strand_id
1 'polypeptide(L)'
;MKILLVGSGGREHALAWKLAKSAKVTKIVVAPGNAGTELEDKVENIAIDAEDIDTLLDYAKNNDIALTVVGPEVPLVKGIVDLFQSHDLKCFGPTKGAAQLEGSKAFSKDFFARHKIPTAAYANFTDIDEAVSYIKKQGAPIVVKADGLAAGKGVILAETEEEAIAAVKDMLAGNSFGDAGHRVVIEEFLRGEEASIIVIADGENYLPMATSQDHKARDDGDKGPNTGGMGAYSPAPVVTGEISQRIMKDVIEPTMKGMAEEGHSFTGFLYAGVMIDEQGNSKVLEYNVRFGDPETQPVMMRLQSDLVELIEAALEGNLNTQSIEWDERSALGVVMAAGGYPDGYEKGLEIKGIPAEADDSKVFHAGTTLKDGELVTNGGRVLCVVGLGDTVTSARNRAYKVTKNIHWENAFYRNDIGYRAVAHEQKIS
;
A
#
# COMPACT_ATOMS: atom_id res chain seq x y z
N MET A 1 -2.47 13.79 22.89
CA MET A 1 -1.11 13.22 22.62
C MET A 1 -0.47 13.84 21.41
N LYS A 2 0.87 13.80 21.32
CA LYS A 2 1.64 14.20 20.14
C LYS A 2 2.08 12.94 19.38
N ILE A 3 1.84 12.89 18.07
CA ILE A 3 2.15 11.75 17.21
C ILE A 3 3.25 12.12 16.21
N LEU A 4 4.23 11.23 16.00
CA LEU A 4 5.15 11.29 14.87
C LEU A 4 4.63 10.34 13.78
N LEU A 5 4.39 10.84 12.58
CA LEU A 5 4.03 10.05 11.40
C LEU A 5 5.20 10.07 10.41
N VAL A 6 5.74 8.90 10.10
CA VAL A 6 6.88 8.75 9.21
C VAL A 6 6.41 8.53 7.78
N GLY A 7 6.92 9.32 6.83
CA GLY A 7 6.65 9.22 5.40
C GLY A 7 6.14 10.51 4.76
N SER A 8 5.86 10.49 3.46
CA SER A 8 5.52 11.70 2.67
C SER A 8 4.49 11.47 1.55
N GLY A 9 3.99 10.25 1.39
CA GLY A 9 3.09 9.89 0.30
C GLY A 9 1.61 10.23 0.55
N GLY A 10 0.77 9.84 -0.39
CA GLY A 10 -0.69 10.00 -0.27
C GLY A 10 -1.28 9.17 0.88
N ARG A 11 -0.67 8.01 1.17
CA ARG A 11 -0.98 7.19 2.34
C ARG A 11 -0.76 7.97 3.63
N GLU A 12 0.40 8.60 3.79
CA GLU A 12 0.72 9.35 4.99
C GLU A 12 -0.19 10.57 5.14
N HIS A 13 -0.54 11.25 4.05
CA HIS A 13 -1.52 12.34 4.12
C HIS A 13 -2.89 11.84 4.61
N ALA A 14 -3.37 10.71 4.09
CA ALA A 14 -4.65 10.14 4.52
C ALA A 14 -4.61 9.67 6.00
N LEU A 15 -3.48 9.10 6.43
CA LEU A 15 -3.26 8.73 7.83
C LEU A 15 -3.23 9.97 8.74
N ALA A 16 -2.49 11.03 8.37
CA ALA A 16 -2.42 12.29 9.11
C ALA A 16 -3.82 12.91 9.28
N TRP A 17 -4.57 13.02 8.19
CA TRP A 17 -5.94 13.52 8.19
C TRP A 17 -6.87 12.70 9.09
N LYS A 18 -6.76 11.37 9.08
CA LYS A 18 -7.60 10.50 9.91
C LYS A 18 -7.20 10.56 11.39
N LEU A 19 -5.91 10.54 11.70
CA LEU A 19 -5.38 10.66 13.06
C LEU A 19 -5.73 12.02 13.68
N ALA A 20 -5.71 13.11 12.91
CA ALA A 20 -6.05 14.46 13.37
C ALA A 20 -7.51 14.59 13.86
N LYS A 21 -8.42 13.72 13.38
CA LYS A 21 -9.83 13.69 13.82
C LYS A 21 -10.02 13.14 15.23
N SER A 22 -9.03 12.42 15.76
CA SER A 22 -9.08 11.91 17.13
C SER A 22 -9.06 13.05 18.16
N ALA A 23 -9.94 12.97 19.16
CA ALA A 23 -9.93 13.89 20.30
C ALA A 23 -8.68 13.71 21.19
N LYS A 24 -8.01 12.55 21.13
CA LYS A 24 -6.77 12.27 21.86
C LYS A 24 -5.56 13.01 21.29
N VAL A 25 -5.63 13.42 20.01
CA VAL A 25 -4.51 14.04 19.30
C VAL A 25 -4.52 15.56 19.46
N THR A 26 -3.42 16.07 19.97
CA THR A 26 -3.16 17.50 20.07
C THR A 26 -2.28 18.02 18.93
N LYS A 27 -1.36 17.16 18.42
CA LYS A 27 -0.43 17.51 17.33
C LYS A 27 0.05 16.25 16.63
N ILE A 28 0.23 16.35 15.32
CA ILE A 28 0.90 15.35 14.48
C ILE A 28 2.10 16.04 13.82
N VAL A 29 3.25 15.39 13.93
CA VAL A 29 4.48 15.79 13.24
C VAL A 29 4.74 14.77 12.14
N VAL A 30 4.81 15.22 10.89
CA VAL A 30 5.05 14.33 9.74
C VAL A 30 6.47 14.49 9.23
N ALA A 31 7.17 13.38 9.03
CA ALA A 31 8.57 13.36 8.63
C ALA A 31 8.78 12.53 7.36
N PRO A 32 9.10 13.12 6.20
CA PRO A 32 9.22 14.57 5.95
C PRO A 32 7.89 15.25 5.61
N GLY A 33 6.79 14.49 5.34
CA GLY A 33 5.51 15.04 4.91
C GLY A 33 5.50 15.55 3.46
N ASN A 34 4.42 16.21 3.09
CA ASN A 34 4.22 16.86 1.80
C ASN A 34 3.40 18.15 1.96
N ALA A 35 3.10 18.85 0.87
CA ALA A 35 2.34 20.10 0.94
C ALA A 35 0.93 19.91 1.52
N GLY A 36 0.31 18.75 1.31
CA GLY A 36 -1.04 18.47 1.83
C GLY A 36 -1.04 18.22 3.34
N THR A 37 -0.04 17.51 3.86
CA THR A 37 0.09 17.29 5.31
C THR A 37 0.32 18.60 6.07
N GLU A 38 1.04 19.54 5.48
CA GLU A 38 1.27 20.88 6.05
C GLU A 38 -0.02 21.71 6.18
N LEU A 39 -1.03 21.40 5.35
CA LEU A 39 -2.30 22.14 5.32
C LEU A 39 -3.38 21.54 6.25
N GLU A 40 -3.13 20.37 6.84
CA GLU A 40 -4.10 19.70 7.73
C GLU A 40 -4.08 20.31 9.15
N ASP A 41 -5.24 20.36 9.76
CA ASP A 41 -5.37 20.78 11.15
C ASP A 41 -4.54 19.90 12.10
N LYS A 42 -3.88 20.50 13.09
CA LYS A 42 -3.01 19.87 14.07
C LYS A 42 -1.73 19.22 13.48
N VAL A 43 -1.45 19.41 12.20
CA VAL A 43 -0.33 18.77 11.51
C VAL A 43 0.77 19.79 11.21
N GLU A 44 2.01 19.40 11.35
CA GLU A 44 3.20 20.13 10.87
C GLU A 44 4.20 19.14 10.26
N ASN A 45 4.95 19.60 9.27
CA ASN A 45 6.04 18.83 8.69
C ASN A 45 7.39 19.17 9.33
N ILE A 46 8.29 18.18 9.39
CA ILE A 46 9.68 18.38 9.76
C ILE A 46 10.59 17.77 8.69
N ALA A 47 11.70 18.44 8.41
CA ALA A 47 12.66 18.04 7.37
C ALA A 47 13.59 16.91 7.87
N ILE A 48 13.01 15.75 8.21
CA ILE A 48 13.76 14.52 8.53
C ILE A 48 13.34 13.46 7.52
N ASP A 49 14.32 12.83 6.86
CA ASP A 49 14.06 11.76 5.91
C ASP A 49 13.41 10.55 6.60
N ALA A 50 12.43 9.92 5.95
CA ALA A 50 11.73 8.76 6.49
C ALA A 50 12.66 7.55 6.76
N GLU A 51 13.79 7.48 6.08
CA GLU A 51 14.77 6.40 6.21
C GLU A 51 15.89 6.70 7.23
N ASP A 52 15.97 7.93 7.74
CA ASP A 52 16.91 8.33 8.81
C ASP A 52 16.31 8.00 10.19
N ILE A 53 16.27 6.71 10.50
CA ILE A 53 15.62 6.19 11.70
C ILE A 53 16.28 6.67 13.00
N ASP A 54 17.60 6.97 12.98
CA ASP A 54 18.33 7.47 14.15
C ASP A 54 17.93 8.91 14.47
N THR A 55 17.87 9.79 13.46
CA THR A 55 17.41 11.18 13.63
C THR A 55 15.93 11.24 14.02
N LEU A 56 15.09 10.34 13.48
CA LEU A 56 13.68 10.22 13.89
C LEU A 56 13.56 9.81 15.37
N LEU A 57 14.38 8.87 15.83
CA LEU A 57 14.44 8.48 17.24
C LEU A 57 14.83 9.66 18.14
N ASP A 58 15.91 10.35 17.79
CA ASP A 58 16.38 11.51 18.56
C ASP A 58 15.31 12.61 18.62
N TYR A 59 14.62 12.85 17.51
CA TYR A 59 13.50 13.78 17.50
C TYR A 59 12.38 13.34 18.44
N ALA A 60 11.98 12.06 18.39
CA ALA A 60 10.90 11.53 19.23
C ALA A 60 11.22 11.66 20.73
N LYS A 61 12.48 11.37 21.12
CA LYS A 61 12.97 11.50 22.51
C LYS A 61 12.95 12.93 23.05
N ASN A 62 13.26 13.90 22.17
CA ASN A 62 13.44 15.30 22.58
C ASN A 62 12.16 16.15 22.44
N ASN A 63 11.07 15.59 21.89
CA ASN A 63 9.86 16.36 21.58
C ASN A 63 8.56 15.78 22.16
N ASP A 64 8.64 14.95 23.20
CA ASP A 64 7.50 14.34 23.90
C ASP A 64 6.54 13.59 22.93
N ILE A 65 7.07 12.86 21.97
CA ILE A 65 6.28 12.02 21.06
C ILE A 65 5.72 10.83 21.85
N ALA A 66 4.39 10.75 21.93
CA ALA A 66 3.69 9.69 22.65
C ALA A 66 3.49 8.42 21.82
N LEU A 67 3.44 8.56 20.50
CA LEU A 67 3.21 7.48 19.54
C LEU A 67 3.89 7.81 18.22
N THR A 68 4.61 6.84 17.65
CA THR A 68 5.10 6.91 16.27
C THR A 68 4.33 5.93 15.39
N VAL A 69 3.90 6.40 14.22
CA VAL A 69 3.22 5.59 13.19
C VAL A 69 4.09 5.60 11.93
N VAL A 70 4.37 4.42 11.40
CA VAL A 70 5.25 4.29 10.23
C VAL A 70 4.42 3.99 8.99
N GLY A 71 4.51 4.88 7.99
CA GLY A 71 3.78 4.73 6.73
C GLY A 71 4.47 3.81 5.72
N PRO A 72 5.74 4.10 5.30
CA PRO A 72 6.43 3.34 4.26
C PRO A 72 7.15 2.09 4.78
N GLU A 73 7.45 1.18 3.86
CA GLU A 73 8.07 -0.12 4.14
C GLU A 73 9.57 -0.04 4.50
N VAL A 74 10.30 0.90 3.89
CA VAL A 74 11.77 0.95 4.04
C VAL A 74 12.22 1.13 5.49
N PRO A 75 11.72 2.11 6.26
CA PRO A 75 12.08 2.24 7.68
C PRO A 75 11.67 1.02 8.52
N LEU A 76 10.57 0.32 8.19
CA LEU A 76 10.16 -0.92 8.86
C LEU A 76 11.18 -2.04 8.64
N VAL A 77 11.60 -2.23 7.39
CA VAL A 77 12.63 -3.24 7.04
C VAL A 77 13.99 -2.88 7.64
N LYS A 78 14.30 -1.60 7.78
CA LYS A 78 15.51 -1.12 8.49
C LYS A 78 15.45 -1.37 10.00
N GLY A 79 14.25 -1.55 10.59
CA GLY A 79 14.07 -1.87 12.02
C GLY A 79 13.77 -0.66 12.89
N ILE A 80 13.09 0.36 12.37
CA ILE A 80 12.67 1.54 13.17
C ILE A 80 11.87 1.14 14.40
N VAL A 81 11.00 0.12 14.29
CA VAL A 81 10.17 -0.33 15.41
C VAL A 81 11.04 -0.93 16.52
N ASP A 82 11.99 -1.80 16.16
CA ASP A 82 12.94 -2.41 17.12
C ASP A 82 13.78 -1.33 17.80
N LEU A 83 14.24 -0.33 17.04
CA LEU A 83 15.02 0.78 17.55
C LEU A 83 14.23 1.61 18.57
N PHE A 84 12.99 1.99 18.26
CA PHE A 84 12.14 2.78 19.15
C PHE A 84 11.76 2.00 20.41
N GLN A 85 11.40 0.73 20.27
CA GLN A 85 11.08 -0.14 21.41
C GLN A 85 12.27 -0.33 22.36
N SER A 86 13.50 -0.41 21.83
CA SER A 86 14.71 -0.49 22.67
C SER A 86 14.96 0.76 23.52
N HIS A 87 14.22 1.85 23.25
CA HIS A 87 14.25 3.11 23.99
C HIS A 87 12.91 3.42 24.69
N ASP A 88 12.07 2.40 24.91
CA ASP A 88 10.75 2.52 25.57
C ASP A 88 9.79 3.49 24.88
N LEU A 89 9.93 3.69 23.55
CA LEU A 89 9.04 4.52 22.75
C LEU A 89 8.01 3.66 21.98
N LYS A 90 6.74 4.06 22.05
CA LYS A 90 5.66 3.41 21.28
C LYS A 90 5.85 3.68 19.78
N CYS A 91 6.00 2.62 19.01
CA CYS A 91 6.09 2.68 17.54
C CYS A 91 5.18 1.63 16.93
N PHE A 92 4.20 2.07 16.13
CA PHE A 92 3.23 1.19 15.48
C PHE A 92 3.72 0.78 14.10
N GLY A 93 3.91 -0.50 13.94
CA GLY A 93 4.39 -1.20 12.76
C GLY A 93 5.04 -2.53 13.16
N PRO A 94 5.36 -3.42 12.21
CA PRO A 94 6.05 -4.66 12.48
C PRO A 94 7.53 -4.44 12.79
N THR A 95 8.09 -5.32 13.62
CA THR A 95 9.53 -5.41 13.84
C THR A 95 10.27 -5.77 12.56
N LYS A 96 11.58 -5.56 12.53
CA LYS A 96 12.44 -5.92 11.39
C LYS A 96 12.28 -7.38 10.97
N GLY A 97 12.12 -8.30 11.93
CA GLY A 97 11.88 -9.71 11.66
C GLY A 97 10.54 -9.95 10.96
N ALA A 98 9.47 -9.32 11.42
CA ALA A 98 8.15 -9.42 10.80
C ALA A 98 8.07 -8.66 9.45
N ALA A 99 8.80 -7.57 9.29
CA ALA A 99 8.87 -6.79 8.05
C ALA A 99 9.52 -7.56 6.88
N GLN A 100 10.16 -8.70 7.12
CA GLN A 100 10.66 -9.60 6.09
C GLN A 100 9.56 -10.10 5.13
N LEU A 101 8.30 -10.14 5.58
CA LEU A 101 7.16 -10.51 4.73
C LEU A 101 6.99 -9.59 3.49
N GLU A 102 7.46 -8.33 3.54
CA GLU A 102 7.55 -7.45 2.38
C GLU A 102 8.99 -7.28 1.89
N GLY A 103 9.95 -7.28 2.82
CA GLY A 103 11.36 -7.03 2.55
C GLY A 103 12.04 -8.08 1.66
N SER A 104 11.53 -9.33 1.66
CA SER A 104 12.02 -10.42 0.81
C SER A 104 10.87 -11.27 0.29
N LYS A 105 10.70 -11.29 -1.03
CA LYS A 105 9.69 -12.14 -1.70
C LYS A 105 10.01 -13.63 -1.54
N ALA A 106 11.30 -13.98 -1.58
CA ALA A 106 11.75 -15.36 -1.35
C ALA A 106 11.40 -15.81 0.08
N PHE A 107 11.66 -14.97 1.09
CA PHE A 107 11.23 -15.25 2.46
C PHE A 107 9.73 -15.50 2.56
N SER A 108 8.91 -14.61 1.97
CA SER A 108 7.45 -14.73 1.98
C SER A 108 6.98 -16.00 1.30
N LYS A 109 7.54 -16.38 0.15
CA LYS A 109 7.16 -17.61 -0.55
C LYS A 109 7.53 -18.85 0.26
N ASP A 110 8.72 -18.90 0.83
CA ASP A 110 9.15 -20.01 1.70
C ASP A 110 8.30 -20.07 2.98
N PHE A 111 7.92 -18.91 3.55
CA PHE A 111 6.96 -18.81 4.66
C PHE A 111 5.59 -19.38 4.28
N PHE A 112 5.04 -19.01 3.12
CA PHE A 112 3.77 -19.56 2.63
C PHE A 112 3.81 -21.08 2.51
N ALA A 113 4.91 -21.60 1.97
CA ALA A 113 5.08 -23.05 1.85
C ALA A 113 5.15 -23.76 3.21
N ARG A 114 5.89 -23.21 4.19
CA ARG A 114 5.99 -23.78 5.55
C ARG A 114 4.66 -23.79 6.28
N HIS A 115 3.89 -22.71 6.15
CA HIS A 115 2.61 -22.52 6.85
C HIS A 115 1.38 -22.88 6.00
N LYS A 116 1.58 -23.48 4.82
CA LYS A 116 0.52 -23.96 3.90
C LYS A 116 -0.45 -22.85 3.48
N ILE A 117 0.04 -21.62 3.35
CA ILE A 117 -0.74 -20.48 2.88
C ILE A 117 -0.86 -20.58 1.35
N PRO A 118 -2.08 -20.52 0.78
CA PRO A 118 -2.28 -20.64 -0.65
C PRO A 118 -1.57 -19.53 -1.42
N THR A 119 -0.68 -19.90 -2.34
CA THR A 119 0.02 -18.97 -3.24
C THR A 119 0.31 -19.64 -4.59
N ALA A 120 0.81 -18.87 -5.56
CA ALA A 120 1.28 -19.39 -6.84
C ALA A 120 2.41 -20.41 -6.65
N ALA A 121 2.48 -21.43 -7.50
CA ALA A 121 3.66 -22.27 -7.58
C ALA A 121 4.89 -21.39 -7.92
N TYR A 122 6.02 -21.63 -7.26
CA TYR A 122 7.19 -20.75 -7.38
C TYR A 122 8.51 -21.52 -7.27
N ALA A 123 9.58 -20.86 -7.69
CA ALA A 123 10.96 -21.28 -7.40
C ALA A 123 11.86 -20.04 -7.29
N ASN A 124 12.90 -20.15 -6.45
CA ASN A 124 13.88 -19.09 -6.18
C ASN A 124 15.18 -19.40 -6.90
N PHE A 125 15.80 -18.39 -7.54
CA PHE A 125 17.05 -18.55 -8.28
C PHE A 125 18.03 -17.42 -8.00
N THR A 126 19.31 -17.78 -7.93
CA THR A 126 20.45 -16.86 -7.90
C THR A 126 21.37 -17.08 -9.10
N ASP A 127 21.11 -18.14 -9.89
CA ASP A 127 21.84 -18.51 -11.09
C ASP A 127 20.97 -18.36 -12.33
N ILE A 128 21.52 -17.72 -13.37
CA ILE A 128 20.79 -17.42 -14.61
C ILE A 128 20.44 -18.70 -15.39
N ASP A 129 21.34 -19.64 -15.48
CA ASP A 129 21.16 -20.86 -16.30
C ASP A 129 20.11 -21.79 -15.67
N GLU A 130 20.10 -21.88 -14.33
CA GLU A 130 19.06 -22.62 -13.59
C GLU A 130 17.68 -21.96 -13.77
N ALA A 131 17.61 -20.64 -13.66
CA ALA A 131 16.37 -19.89 -13.86
C ALA A 131 15.83 -20.02 -15.28
N VAL A 132 16.70 -19.92 -16.30
CA VAL A 132 16.35 -20.11 -17.71
C VAL A 132 15.86 -21.55 -17.98
N SER A 133 16.51 -22.54 -17.37
CA SER A 133 16.11 -23.95 -17.49
C SER A 133 14.71 -24.17 -16.89
N TYR A 134 14.43 -23.53 -15.76
CA TYR A 134 13.10 -23.57 -15.12
C TYR A 134 12.02 -22.92 -16.00
N ILE A 135 12.27 -21.71 -16.56
CA ILE A 135 11.34 -21.03 -17.47
C ILE A 135 11.00 -21.91 -18.66
N LYS A 136 12.02 -22.50 -19.34
CA LYS A 136 11.79 -23.40 -20.48
C LYS A 136 10.98 -24.65 -20.13
N LYS A 137 11.05 -25.11 -18.88
CA LYS A 137 10.28 -26.25 -18.40
C LYS A 137 8.83 -25.88 -18.09
N GLN A 138 8.60 -24.68 -17.52
CA GLN A 138 7.26 -24.24 -17.13
C GLN A 138 6.47 -23.63 -18.31
N GLY A 139 7.17 -22.99 -19.25
CA GLY A 139 6.57 -22.20 -20.34
C GLY A 139 6.10 -20.83 -19.89
N ALA A 140 5.38 -20.14 -20.78
CA ALA A 140 4.77 -18.84 -20.54
C ALA A 140 3.23 -18.91 -20.76
N PRO A 141 2.42 -17.99 -20.17
CA PRO A 141 2.85 -16.83 -19.38
C PRO A 141 3.40 -17.23 -18.00
N ILE A 142 4.34 -16.43 -17.48
CA ILE A 142 5.01 -16.65 -16.20
C ILE A 142 5.39 -15.32 -15.56
N VAL A 143 5.56 -15.28 -14.24
CA VAL A 143 5.89 -14.06 -13.52
C VAL A 143 7.32 -14.13 -12.98
N VAL A 144 8.12 -13.10 -13.26
CA VAL A 144 9.48 -12.95 -12.74
C VAL A 144 9.53 -11.75 -11.79
N LYS A 145 9.99 -11.98 -10.55
CA LYS A 145 10.06 -10.95 -9.51
C LYS A 145 11.47 -10.81 -8.96
N ALA A 146 11.99 -9.59 -8.86
CA ALA A 146 13.18 -9.30 -8.06
C ALA A 146 12.85 -9.48 -6.56
N ASP A 147 13.78 -10.07 -5.78
CA ASP A 147 13.49 -10.49 -4.40
C ASP A 147 13.26 -9.31 -3.43
N GLY A 148 14.06 -8.24 -3.52
CA GLY A 148 14.01 -7.11 -2.59
C GLY A 148 12.93 -6.09 -2.90
N LEU A 149 12.96 -4.97 -2.14
CA LEU A 149 12.10 -3.81 -2.37
C LEU A 149 12.45 -3.16 -3.72
N ALA A 150 11.50 -3.07 -4.63
CA ALA A 150 11.68 -2.55 -5.99
C ALA A 150 10.59 -1.54 -6.40
N ALA A 151 9.90 -0.93 -5.43
CA ALA A 151 8.87 0.10 -5.62
C ALA A 151 7.83 -0.26 -6.71
N GLY A 152 7.38 -1.52 -6.74
CA GLY A 152 6.41 -2.03 -7.71
C GLY A 152 6.97 -2.31 -9.12
N LYS A 153 8.23 -1.95 -9.40
CA LYS A 153 8.86 -2.15 -10.71
C LYS A 153 9.55 -3.50 -10.88
N GLY A 154 9.79 -4.22 -9.79
CA GLY A 154 10.49 -5.51 -9.79
C GLY A 154 9.61 -6.70 -10.15
N VAL A 155 8.44 -6.51 -10.76
CA VAL A 155 7.52 -7.58 -11.16
C VAL A 155 7.27 -7.50 -12.66
N ILE A 156 7.68 -8.54 -13.39
CA ILE A 156 7.51 -8.67 -14.83
C ILE A 156 6.53 -9.81 -15.11
N LEU A 157 5.40 -9.47 -15.73
CA LEU A 157 4.43 -10.43 -16.26
C LEU A 157 4.87 -10.79 -17.68
N ALA A 158 5.57 -11.91 -17.83
CA ALA A 158 6.11 -12.32 -19.12
C ALA A 158 5.11 -13.17 -19.90
N GLU A 159 4.66 -12.69 -21.04
CA GLU A 159 3.75 -13.39 -21.95
C GLU A 159 4.48 -14.45 -22.79
N THR A 160 5.80 -14.30 -22.95
CA THR A 160 6.66 -15.23 -23.68
C THR A 160 7.87 -15.69 -22.87
N GLU A 161 8.46 -16.84 -23.26
CA GLU A 161 9.69 -17.34 -22.63
C GLU A 161 10.85 -16.37 -22.82
N GLU A 162 10.94 -15.73 -23.98
CA GLU A 162 11.97 -14.75 -24.32
C GLU A 162 11.91 -13.53 -23.39
N GLU A 163 10.72 -13.03 -23.11
CA GLU A 163 10.52 -11.93 -22.16
C GLU A 163 10.92 -12.33 -20.74
N ALA A 164 10.53 -13.53 -20.29
CA ALA A 164 10.91 -14.04 -18.98
C ALA A 164 12.42 -14.22 -18.83
N ILE A 165 13.08 -14.76 -19.87
CA ILE A 165 14.54 -14.95 -19.90
C ILE A 165 15.27 -13.61 -19.90
N ALA A 166 14.77 -12.62 -20.64
CA ALA A 166 15.33 -11.27 -20.65
C ALA A 166 15.23 -10.62 -19.26
N ALA A 167 14.07 -10.74 -18.59
CA ALA A 167 13.86 -10.22 -17.24
C ALA A 167 14.81 -10.87 -16.22
N VAL A 168 14.95 -12.19 -16.23
CA VAL A 168 15.89 -12.90 -15.34
C VAL A 168 17.33 -12.44 -15.54
N LYS A 169 17.77 -12.32 -16.80
CA LYS A 169 19.13 -11.87 -17.13
C LYS A 169 19.39 -10.46 -16.65
N ASP A 170 18.43 -9.55 -16.87
CA ASP A 170 18.54 -8.16 -16.41
C ASP A 170 18.61 -8.08 -14.87
N MET A 171 17.72 -8.76 -14.18
CA MET A 171 17.65 -8.74 -12.72
C MET A 171 18.92 -9.34 -12.10
N LEU A 172 19.29 -10.58 -12.45
CA LEU A 172 20.42 -11.29 -11.85
C LEU A 172 21.79 -10.73 -12.26
N ALA A 173 21.88 -10.04 -13.41
CA ALA A 173 23.10 -9.32 -13.77
C ALA A 173 23.29 -8.01 -12.99
N GLY A 174 22.32 -7.61 -12.12
CA GLY A 174 22.36 -6.40 -11.30
C GLY A 174 22.17 -5.10 -12.08
N ASN A 175 21.60 -5.16 -13.29
CA ASN A 175 21.51 -4.01 -14.20
C ASN A 175 20.44 -2.99 -13.74
N SER A 176 19.23 -3.47 -13.40
CA SER A 176 18.08 -2.57 -13.17
C SER A 176 17.63 -2.47 -11.71
N PHE A 177 17.97 -3.44 -10.83
CA PHE A 177 17.39 -3.57 -9.49
C PHE A 177 18.42 -3.60 -8.35
N GLY A 178 19.73 -3.37 -8.63
CA GLY A 178 20.78 -3.35 -7.60
C GLY A 178 20.74 -4.58 -6.68
N ASP A 179 20.79 -4.35 -5.37
CA ASP A 179 20.79 -5.45 -4.38
C ASP A 179 19.51 -6.30 -4.40
N ALA A 180 18.37 -5.73 -4.80
CA ALA A 180 17.11 -6.48 -4.94
C ALA A 180 17.17 -7.52 -6.07
N GLY A 181 18.06 -7.35 -7.04
CA GLY A 181 18.26 -8.25 -8.17
C GLY A 181 19.14 -9.48 -7.90
N HIS A 182 19.77 -9.61 -6.73
CA HIS A 182 20.64 -10.77 -6.43
C HIS A 182 19.92 -12.11 -6.42
N ARG A 183 18.61 -12.10 -6.28
CA ARG A 183 17.74 -13.27 -6.34
C ARG A 183 16.49 -12.93 -7.11
N VAL A 184 15.97 -13.89 -7.85
CA VAL A 184 14.66 -13.79 -8.51
C VAL A 184 13.73 -14.88 -8.00
N VAL A 185 12.46 -14.55 -7.91
CA VAL A 185 11.35 -15.48 -7.67
C VAL A 185 10.59 -15.62 -8.98
N ILE A 186 10.46 -16.84 -9.47
CA ILE A 186 9.70 -17.16 -10.68
C ILE A 186 8.41 -17.86 -10.25
N GLU A 187 7.27 -17.32 -10.68
CA GLU A 187 5.95 -17.76 -10.21
C GLU A 187 5.01 -18.13 -11.35
N GLU A 188 4.10 -19.05 -11.07
CA GLU A 188 2.92 -19.31 -11.89
C GLU A 188 2.14 -18.03 -12.16
N PHE A 189 1.71 -17.83 -13.40
CA PHE A 189 0.81 -16.73 -13.74
C PHE A 189 -0.62 -17.06 -13.28
N LEU A 190 -1.09 -16.33 -12.27
CA LEU A 190 -2.46 -16.52 -11.73
C LEU A 190 -3.47 -15.71 -12.55
N ARG A 191 -4.66 -16.26 -12.73
CA ARG A 191 -5.80 -15.62 -13.40
C ARG A 191 -6.93 -15.38 -12.41
N GLY A 192 -7.59 -14.24 -12.51
CA GLY A 192 -8.69 -13.87 -11.62
C GLY A 192 -8.81 -12.35 -11.45
N GLU A 193 -9.46 -11.96 -10.37
CA GLU A 193 -9.51 -10.57 -9.92
C GLU A 193 -8.62 -10.39 -8.69
N GLU A 194 -7.72 -9.40 -8.75
CA GLU A 194 -6.88 -9.05 -7.61
C GLU A 194 -7.67 -8.20 -6.61
N ALA A 195 -7.49 -8.47 -5.32
CA ALA A 195 -8.06 -7.70 -4.23
C ALA A 195 -7.04 -7.47 -3.12
N SER A 196 -7.19 -6.34 -2.43
CA SER A 196 -6.37 -5.91 -1.30
C SER A 196 -7.10 -6.22 -0.01
N ILE A 197 -6.57 -7.15 0.77
CA ILE A 197 -7.08 -7.55 2.08
C ILE A 197 -6.14 -6.99 3.13
N ILE A 198 -6.62 -6.04 3.92
CA ILE A 198 -5.82 -5.39 4.94
C ILE A 198 -6.39 -5.73 6.30
N VAL A 199 -5.51 -6.03 7.26
CA VAL A 199 -5.87 -6.20 8.67
C VAL A 199 -4.99 -5.31 9.54
N ILE A 200 -5.53 -4.85 10.66
CA ILE A 200 -4.73 -4.35 11.78
C ILE A 200 -4.50 -5.50 12.75
N ALA A 201 -3.28 -5.71 13.20
CA ALA A 201 -2.87 -6.84 14.02
C ALA A 201 -2.10 -6.39 15.28
N ASP A 202 -2.20 -7.18 16.37
CA ASP A 202 -1.58 -6.90 17.66
C ASP A 202 -0.54 -7.95 18.09
N GLY A 203 -0.20 -8.86 17.17
CA GLY A 203 0.71 -9.98 17.43
C GLY A 203 0.00 -11.30 17.69
N GLU A 204 -1.22 -11.28 18.20
CA GLU A 204 -2.06 -12.45 18.46
C GLU A 204 -3.42 -12.35 17.75
N ASN A 205 -4.07 -11.18 17.88
CA ASN A 205 -5.37 -10.91 17.29
C ASN A 205 -5.23 -10.01 16.07
N TYR A 206 -6.28 -10.01 15.23
CA TYR A 206 -6.39 -9.09 14.10
C TYR A 206 -7.83 -8.66 13.86
N LEU A 207 -8.01 -7.48 13.29
CA LEU A 207 -9.29 -6.98 12.81
C LEU A 207 -9.20 -6.65 11.31
N PRO A 208 -10.13 -7.14 10.49
CA PRO A 208 -10.15 -6.81 9.08
C PRO A 208 -10.52 -5.34 8.86
N MET A 209 -9.74 -4.67 8.03
CA MET A 209 -10.08 -3.37 7.49
C MET A 209 -11.05 -3.52 6.32
N ALA A 210 -11.63 -2.43 5.83
CA ALA A 210 -12.46 -2.50 4.62
C ALA A 210 -11.62 -2.98 3.44
N THR A 211 -12.20 -3.90 2.64
CA THR A 211 -11.56 -4.43 1.43
C THR A 211 -11.41 -3.35 0.36
N SER A 212 -10.42 -3.49 -0.50
CA SER A 212 -10.23 -2.59 -1.64
C SER A 212 -9.67 -3.34 -2.87
N GLN A 213 -9.75 -2.69 -4.01
CA GLN A 213 -9.08 -3.11 -5.24
C GLN A 213 -8.35 -1.90 -5.83
N ASP A 214 -7.11 -2.10 -6.27
CA ASP A 214 -6.31 -1.08 -6.95
C ASP A 214 -6.20 -1.35 -8.46
N HIS A 215 -5.66 -0.37 -9.17
CA HIS A 215 -5.34 -0.43 -10.59
C HIS A 215 -3.85 -0.21 -10.79
N LYS A 216 -3.08 -1.28 -10.97
CA LYS A 216 -1.61 -1.23 -11.01
C LYS A 216 -1.05 -0.76 -12.35
N ALA A 217 -1.71 -1.09 -13.46
CA ALA A 217 -1.27 -0.67 -14.78
C ALA A 217 -1.48 0.84 -14.98
N ARG A 218 -0.54 1.48 -15.70
CA ARG A 218 -0.54 2.93 -15.91
C ARG A 218 -1.72 3.43 -16.76
N ASP A 219 -2.06 2.69 -17.81
CA ASP A 219 -2.97 3.16 -18.83
C ASP A 219 -4.37 2.51 -18.73
N ASP A 220 -5.35 3.14 -19.36
CA ASP A 220 -6.72 2.62 -19.47
C ASP A 220 -6.75 1.20 -20.05
N GLY A 221 -7.67 0.36 -19.56
CA GLY A 221 -7.81 -1.02 -19.97
C GLY A 221 -6.71 -1.94 -19.44
N ASP A 222 -6.10 -1.60 -18.30
CA ASP A 222 -5.01 -2.32 -17.64
C ASP A 222 -3.79 -2.54 -18.55
N LYS A 223 -3.43 -1.51 -19.30
CA LYS A 223 -2.31 -1.52 -20.25
C LYS A 223 -1.11 -0.73 -19.72
N GLY A 224 0.04 -0.91 -20.40
CA GLY A 224 1.26 -0.22 -20.06
C GLY A 224 1.98 -0.82 -18.85
N PRO A 225 3.04 -0.16 -18.36
CA PRO A 225 3.84 -0.68 -17.25
C PRO A 225 3.06 -0.69 -15.93
N ASN A 226 3.44 -1.60 -15.04
CA ASN A 226 2.98 -1.56 -13.65
C ASN A 226 3.52 -0.32 -12.93
N THR A 227 2.73 0.17 -11.99
CA THR A 227 3.01 1.37 -11.18
C THR A 227 2.78 1.07 -9.70
N GLY A 228 2.92 2.06 -8.85
CA GLY A 228 2.50 1.98 -7.45
C GLY A 228 0.97 1.98 -7.25
N GLY A 229 0.19 2.05 -8.33
CA GLY A 229 -1.28 2.16 -8.31
C GLY A 229 -1.78 3.49 -8.87
N MET A 230 -2.72 3.42 -9.81
CA MET A 230 -3.32 4.59 -10.48
C MET A 230 -4.70 4.94 -9.92
N GLY A 231 -5.16 4.22 -8.92
CA GLY A 231 -6.42 4.44 -8.23
C GLY A 231 -6.86 3.18 -7.51
N ALA A 232 -7.77 3.36 -6.56
CA ALA A 232 -8.35 2.25 -5.80
C ALA A 232 -9.77 2.59 -5.37
N TYR A 233 -10.54 1.56 -5.05
CA TYR A 233 -11.88 1.72 -4.51
C TYR A 233 -12.14 0.73 -3.37
N SER A 234 -13.06 1.09 -2.49
CA SER A 234 -13.49 0.33 -1.33
C SER A 234 -15.02 0.45 -1.17
N PRO A 235 -15.77 -0.63 -0.90
CA PRO A 235 -15.29 -2.01 -0.76
C PRO A 235 -14.95 -2.66 -2.11
N ALA A 236 -14.30 -3.83 -2.07
CA ALA A 236 -14.03 -4.68 -3.22
C ALA A 236 -15.23 -5.62 -3.47
N PRO A 237 -16.03 -5.48 -4.55
CA PRO A 237 -17.21 -6.31 -4.76
C PRO A 237 -16.90 -7.80 -4.98
N VAL A 238 -15.71 -8.12 -5.49
CA VAL A 238 -15.26 -9.50 -5.67
C VAL A 238 -15.08 -10.23 -4.33
N VAL A 239 -14.85 -9.51 -3.24
CA VAL A 239 -14.66 -10.07 -1.89
C VAL A 239 -16.01 -10.16 -1.19
N THR A 240 -16.78 -11.22 -1.50
CA THR A 240 -18.02 -11.53 -0.79
C THR A 240 -17.76 -11.92 0.67
N GLY A 241 -18.80 -11.95 1.50
CA GLY A 241 -18.66 -12.38 2.90
C GLY A 241 -18.07 -13.79 3.04
N GLU A 242 -18.43 -14.73 2.16
CA GLU A 242 -17.88 -16.08 2.14
C GLU A 242 -16.39 -16.10 1.74
N ILE A 243 -16.02 -15.34 0.71
CA ILE A 243 -14.63 -15.22 0.26
C ILE A 243 -13.78 -14.56 1.34
N SER A 244 -14.30 -13.50 1.99
CA SER A 244 -13.63 -12.83 3.11
C SER A 244 -13.34 -13.80 4.25
N GLN A 245 -14.33 -14.61 4.68
CA GLN A 245 -14.13 -15.61 5.73
C GLN A 245 -13.08 -16.65 5.36
N ARG A 246 -13.07 -17.12 4.09
CA ARG A 246 -12.03 -18.04 3.61
C ARG A 246 -10.64 -17.40 3.65
N ILE A 247 -10.50 -16.17 3.19
CA ILE A 247 -9.20 -15.46 3.21
C ILE A 247 -8.72 -15.27 4.66
N MET A 248 -9.62 -14.89 5.58
CA MET A 248 -9.23 -14.78 6.99
C MET A 248 -8.70 -16.12 7.53
N LYS A 249 -9.40 -17.22 7.27
CA LYS A 249 -9.05 -18.56 7.75
C LYS A 249 -7.82 -19.17 7.07
N ASP A 250 -7.71 -19.03 5.74
CA ASP A 250 -6.72 -19.78 4.96
C ASP A 250 -5.44 -18.94 4.71
N VAL A 251 -5.51 -17.62 4.91
CA VAL A 251 -4.39 -16.70 4.66
C VAL A 251 -3.98 -15.94 5.92
N ILE A 252 -4.89 -15.17 6.53
CA ILE A 252 -4.52 -14.25 7.62
C ILE A 252 -4.21 -15.01 8.92
N GLU A 253 -5.10 -15.92 9.35
CA GLU A 253 -4.90 -16.70 10.58
C GLU A 253 -3.60 -17.52 10.56
N PRO A 254 -3.28 -18.31 9.51
CA PRO A 254 -2.00 -19.02 9.46
C PRO A 254 -0.79 -18.09 9.34
N THR A 255 -0.96 -16.87 8.80
CA THR A 255 0.12 -15.87 8.79
C THR A 255 0.44 -15.37 10.19
N MET A 256 -0.58 -14.93 10.94
CA MET A 256 -0.38 -14.46 12.31
C MET A 256 0.25 -15.54 13.18
N LYS A 257 -0.30 -16.75 13.13
CA LYS A 257 0.20 -17.90 13.88
C LYS A 257 1.62 -18.28 13.47
N GLY A 258 1.89 -18.38 12.16
CA GLY A 258 3.20 -18.73 11.65
C GLY A 258 4.28 -17.72 12.02
N MET A 259 3.98 -16.43 11.95
CA MET A 259 4.92 -15.38 12.35
C MET A 259 5.23 -15.46 13.86
N ALA A 260 4.23 -15.73 14.70
CA ALA A 260 4.44 -15.93 16.13
C ALA A 260 5.27 -17.20 16.42
N GLU A 261 4.99 -18.32 15.73
CA GLU A 261 5.75 -19.59 15.85
C GLU A 261 7.23 -19.42 15.42
N GLU A 262 7.51 -18.57 14.44
CA GLU A 262 8.86 -18.25 14.00
C GLU A 262 9.54 -17.16 14.88
N GLY A 263 8.88 -16.68 15.94
CA GLY A 263 9.44 -15.70 16.88
C GLY A 263 9.36 -14.26 16.41
N HIS A 264 8.53 -13.96 15.41
CA HIS A 264 8.35 -12.66 14.79
C HIS A 264 6.87 -12.23 14.79
N SER A 265 6.21 -12.23 15.95
CA SER A 265 4.82 -11.79 16.08
C SER A 265 4.57 -10.47 15.33
N PHE A 266 3.48 -10.41 14.56
CA PHE A 266 3.20 -9.28 13.68
C PHE A 266 2.26 -8.27 14.34
N THR A 267 2.76 -7.08 14.64
CA THR A 267 1.94 -5.93 15.08
C THR A 267 2.00 -4.84 14.02
N GLY A 268 0.85 -4.32 13.58
CA GLY A 268 0.81 -3.32 12.53
C GLY A 268 -0.30 -3.56 11.51
N PHE A 269 -0.23 -2.88 10.37
CA PHE A 269 -1.07 -3.20 9.22
C PHE A 269 -0.41 -4.28 8.36
N LEU A 270 -1.11 -5.38 8.14
CA LEU A 270 -0.74 -6.40 7.15
C LEU A 270 -1.68 -6.29 5.95
N TYR A 271 -1.11 -6.04 4.79
CA TYR A 271 -1.80 -6.09 3.51
C TYR A 271 -1.46 -7.41 2.81
N ALA A 272 -2.48 -8.16 2.45
CA ALA A 272 -2.38 -9.32 1.60
C ALA A 272 -3.00 -9.01 0.23
N GLY A 273 -2.18 -8.92 -0.81
CA GLY A 273 -2.63 -8.93 -2.20
C GLY A 273 -3.02 -10.34 -2.58
N VAL A 274 -4.27 -10.56 -2.94
CA VAL A 274 -4.79 -11.88 -3.27
C VAL A 274 -5.39 -11.90 -4.67
N MET A 275 -5.12 -12.97 -5.42
CA MET A 275 -5.80 -13.30 -6.67
C MET A 275 -6.99 -14.22 -6.35
N ILE A 276 -8.18 -13.83 -6.77
CA ILE A 276 -9.44 -14.59 -6.57
C ILE A 276 -9.86 -15.13 -7.94
N ASP A 277 -9.93 -16.45 -8.06
CA ASP A 277 -10.35 -17.09 -9.29
C ASP A 277 -11.90 -17.10 -9.46
N GLU A 278 -12.39 -17.59 -10.60
CA GLU A 278 -13.82 -17.66 -10.91
C GLU A 278 -14.60 -18.57 -9.95
N GLN A 279 -13.94 -19.49 -9.24
CA GLN A 279 -14.53 -20.37 -8.24
C GLN A 279 -14.48 -19.75 -6.83
N GLY A 280 -13.91 -18.54 -6.70
CA GLY A 280 -13.74 -17.84 -5.43
C GLY A 280 -12.61 -18.40 -4.56
N ASN A 281 -11.68 -19.19 -5.11
CA ASN A 281 -10.47 -19.56 -4.40
C ASN A 281 -9.49 -18.40 -4.44
N SER A 282 -8.78 -18.17 -3.34
CA SER A 282 -7.80 -17.11 -3.23
C SER A 282 -6.38 -17.65 -3.11
N LYS A 283 -5.43 -17.02 -3.81
CA LYS A 283 -3.99 -17.26 -3.67
C LYS A 283 -3.30 -15.94 -3.38
N VAL A 284 -2.39 -15.92 -2.42
CA VAL A 284 -1.59 -14.73 -2.08
C VAL A 284 -0.60 -14.44 -3.20
N LEU A 285 -0.60 -13.20 -3.67
CA LEU A 285 0.36 -12.67 -4.63
C LEU A 285 1.59 -12.11 -3.92
N GLU A 286 1.34 -11.29 -2.88
CA GLU A 286 2.36 -10.63 -2.08
C GLU A 286 1.79 -10.18 -0.74
N TYR A 287 2.69 -9.93 0.22
CA TYR A 287 2.39 -9.16 1.42
C TYR A 287 3.04 -7.79 1.37
N ASN A 288 2.34 -6.80 1.95
CA ASN A 288 2.93 -5.54 2.35
C ASN A 288 2.73 -5.38 3.87
N VAL A 289 3.77 -4.94 4.56
CA VAL A 289 3.78 -4.87 6.04
C VAL A 289 3.34 -3.50 6.55
N ARG A 290 2.53 -2.83 5.79
CA ARG A 290 1.97 -1.49 6.00
C ARG A 290 0.69 -1.33 5.18
N PHE A 291 0.00 -0.22 5.38
CA PHE A 291 -1.17 0.09 4.57
C PHE A 291 -0.80 0.32 3.10
N GLY A 292 -1.69 -0.02 2.16
CA GLY A 292 -1.49 0.19 0.72
C GLY A 292 -1.54 1.67 0.31
N ASP A 293 -0.94 2.00 -0.82
CA ASP A 293 -1.05 3.29 -1.47
C ASP A 293 -1.25 3.08 -2.98
N PRO A 294 -2.48 3.29 -3.53
CA PRO A 294 -3.47 4.28 -3.09
C PRO A 294 -4.71 3.72 -2.35
N GLU A 295 -4.65 2.57 -1.68
CA GLU A 295 -5.80 2.00 -0.96
C GLU A 295 -6.15 2.76 0.31
N THR A 296 -5.15 3.33 1.01
CA THR A 296 -5.35 4.05 2.27
C THR A 296 -6.36 5.18 2.13
N GLN A 297 -6.28 5.95 1.06
CA GLN A 297 -7.09 7.14 0.86
C GLN A 297 -8.60 6.82 0.84
N PRO A 298 -9.11 5.92 -0.02
CA PRO A 298 -10.53 5.57 -0.02
C PRO A 298 -10.93 4.80 1.25
N VAL A 299 -10.07 3.95 1.82
CA VAL A 299 -10.39 3.20 3.05
C VAL A 299 -10.52 4.13 4.25
N MET A 300 -9.61 5.10 4.42
CA MET A 300 -9.67 6.07 5.53
C MET A 300 -10.87 7.00 5.44
N MET A 301 -11.35 7.34 4.25
CA MET A 301 -12.59 8.11 4.10
C MET A 301 -13.83 7.35 4.55
N ARG A 302 -13.81 6.01 4.50
CA ARG A 302 -14.90 5.16 4.98
C ARG A 302 -14.78 4.80 6.46
N LEU A 303 -13.60 4.87 7.06
CA LEU A 303 -13.41 4.52 8.47
C LEU A 303 -14.15 5.50 9.38
N GLN A 304 -15.08 5.01 10.21
CA GLN A 304 -15.79 5.80 11.21
C GLN A 304 -15.14 5.74 12.60
N SER A 305 -14.56 4.58 12.94
CA SER A 305 -13.85 4.39 14.21
C SER A 305 -12.64 5.31 14.34
N ASP A 306 -12.27 5.62 15.59
CA ASP A 306 -11.06 6.37 15.90
C ASP A 306 -9.81 5.51 15.63
N LEU A 307 -9.00 5.93 14.66
CA LEU A 307 -7.80 5.19 14.26
C LEU A 307 -6.75 5.14 15.39
N VAL A 308 -6.68 6.18 16.24
CA VAL A 308 -5.74 6.20 17.36
C VAL A 308 -6.10 5.12 18.39
N GLU A 309 -7.38 4.94 18.68
CA GLU A 309 -7.84 3.89 19.61
C GLU A 309 -7.54 2.49 19.10
N LEU A 310 -7.71 2.25 17.80
CA LEU A 310 -7.35 0.98 17.17
C LEU A 310 -5.84 0.72 17.24
N ILE A 311 -5.01 1.75 17.00
CA ILE A 311 -3.55 1.64 17.08
C ILE A 311 -3.09 1.41 18.53
N GLU A 312 -3.65 2.13 19.50
CA GLU A 312 -3.34 1.92 20.92
C GLU A 312 -3.72 0.50 21.35
N ALA A 313 -4.92 0.03 20.98
CA ALA A 313 -5.36 -1.34 21.27
C ALA A 313 -4.43 -2.39 20.64
N ALA A 314 -3.94 -2.14 19.42
CA ALA A 314 -2.97 -3.03 18.77
C ALA A 314 -1.63 -3.08 19.52
N LEU A 315 -1.13 -1.94 19.99
CA LEU A 315 0.12 -1.87 20.77
C LEU A 315 -0.01 -2.49 22.17
N GLU A 316 -1.23 -2.58 22.69
CA GLU A 316 -1.54 -3.14 24.02
C GLU A 316 -2.00 -4.60 23.98
N GLY A 317 -2.11 -5.21 22.77
CA GLY A 317 -2.59 -6.59 22.60
C GLY A 317 -4.09 -6.77 22.90
N ASN A 318 -4.89 -5.73 22.68
CA ASN A 318 -6.30 -5.67 23.07
C ASN A 318 -7.26 -5.55 21.87
N LEU A 319 -6.84 -5.88 20.64
CA LEU A 319 -7.70 -5.76 19.46
C LEU A 319 -8.95 -6.65 19.54
N ASN A 320 -8.90 -7.76 20.25
CA ASN A 320 -10.05 -8.64 20.47
C ASN A 320 -11.21 -7.97 21.25
N THR A 321 -10.97 -6.82 21.87
CA THR A 321 -12.00 -6.02 22.57
C THR A 321 -12.58 -4.90 21.69
N GLN A 322 -12.04 -4.70 20.50
CA GLN A 322 -12.40 -3.62 19.60
C GLN A 322 -13.32 -4.09 18.49
N SER A 323 -14.03 -3.14 17.90
CA SER A 323 -14.77 -3.30 16.65
C SER A 323 -14.50 -2.12 15.74
N ILE A 324 -14.64 -2.31 14.44
CA ILE A 324 -14.44 -1.24 13.47
C ILE A 324 -15.77 -0.90 12.81
N GLU A 325 -16.12 0.39 12.84
CA GLU A 325 -17.30 0.93 12.19
C GLU A 325 -16.92 1.59 10.86
N TRP A 326 -17.74 1.38 9.86
CA TRP A 326 -17.52 1.84 8.49
C TRP A 326 -18.68 2.68 7.98
N ASP A 327 -18.38 3.72 7.20
CA ASP A 327 -19.37 4.36 6.33
C ASP A 327 -19.87 3.34 5.31
N GLU A 328 -21.17 3.20 5.18
CA GLU A 328 -21.80 2.26 4.24
C GLU A 328 -21.57 2.64 2.78
N ARG A 329 -21.27 3.92 2.52
CA ARG A 329 -20.96 4.41 1.18
C ARG A 329 -19.67 3.78 0.64
N SER A 330 -19.61 3.65 -0.67
CA SER A 330 -18.38 3.31 -1.39
C SER A 330 -17.46 4.53 -1.50
N ALA A 331 -16.16 4.28 -1.54
CA ALA A 331 -15.16 5.29 -1.83
C ALA A 331 -14.35 4.90 -3.07
N LEU A 332 -13.99 5.88 -3.92
CA LEU A 332 -13.11 5.65 -5.05
C LEU A 332 -12.11 6.80 -5.17
N GLY A 333 -10.82 6.44 -5.25
CA GLY A 333 -9.71 7.36 -5.44
C GLY A 333 -9.12 7.26 -6.86
N VAL A 334 -8.95 8.41 -7.50
CA VAL A 334 -8.27 8.56 -8.79
C VAL A 334 -6.91 9.19 -8.55
N VAL A 335 -5.83 8.49 -8.93
CA VAL A 335 -4.48 9.03 -8.85
C VAL A 335 -4.20 9.90 -10.06
N MET A 336 -3.75 11.13 -9.82
CA MET A 336 -3.22 12.04 -10.82
C MET A 336 -1.69 11.99 -10.78
N ALA A 337 -1.06 11.70 -11.90
CA ALA A 337 0.37 11.49 -12.03
C ALA A 337 1.05 12.54 -12.91
N ALA A 338 2.34 12.74 -12.68
CA ALA A 338 3.20 13.57 -13.53
C ALA A 338 3.49 12.89 -14.86
N GLY A 339 3.56 13.66 -15.93
CA GLY A 339 3.87 13.15 -17.27
C GLY A 339 5.20 12.39 -17.28
N GLY A 340 5.16 11.18 -17.83
CA GLY A 340 6.31 10.26 -17.87
C GLY A 340 6.34 9.22 -16.76
N TYR A 341 5.56 9.36 -15.66
CA TYR A 341 5.48 8.34 -14.61
C TYR A 341 5.06 6.97 -15.21
N PRO A 342 5.62 5.82 -14.77
CA PRO A 342 6.52 5.62 -13.63
C PRO A 342 8.02 5.81 -13.91
N ASP A 343 8.40 6.24 -15.10
CA ASP A 343 9.78 6.46 -15.50
C ASP A 343 10.27 7.87 -15.10
N GLY A 344 10.88 8.62 -16.02
CA GLY A 344 11.33 9.98 -15.75
C GLY A 344 10.19 11.00 -15.84
N TYR A 345 10.07 11.89 -14.88
CA TYR A 345 9.06 12.94 -14.84
C TYR A 345 9.64 14.27 -14.34
N GLU A 346 9.02 15.37 -14.77
CA GLU A 346 9.37 16.72 -14.36
C GLU A 346 8.74 17.05 -13.00
N LYS A 347 9.49 17.82 -12.18
CA LYS A 347 9.02 18.34 -10.89
C LYS A 347 8.97 19.87 -10.92
N GLY A 348 8.23 20.46 -10.00
CA GLY A 348 8.13 21.91 -9.84
C GLY A 348 7.07 22.57 -10.74
N LEU A 349 6.16 21.78 -11.32
CA LEU A 349 5.05 22.30 -12.11
C LEU A 349 3.92 22.76 -11.20
N GLU A 350 3.39 23.97 -11.43
CA GLU A 350 2.34 24.60 -10.62
C GLU A 350 1.03 23.82 -10.74
N ILE A 351 0.43 23.45 -9.59
CA ILE A 351 -0.84 22.73 -9.50
C ILE A 351 -1.97 23.71 -9.26
N LYS A 352 -2.99 23.69 -10.11
CA LYS A 352 -4.17 24.57 -10.03
C LYS A 352 -5.46 23.80 -9.90
N GLY A 353 -6.50 24.47 -9.38
CA GLY A 353 -7.87 23.96 -9.41
C GLY A 353 -8.22 22.97 -8.31
N ILE A 354 -7.40 22.81 -7.27
CA ILE A 354 -7.76 22.01 -6.10
C ILE A 354 -8.91 22.72 -5.36
N PRO A 355 -10.07 22.06 -5.21
CA PRO A 355 -11.18 22.64 -4.47
C PRO A 355 -10.95 22.59 -2.96
N ALA A 356 -11.73 23.35 -2.20
CA ALA A 356 -11.83 23.14 -0.76
C ALA A 356 -12.38 21.74 -0.44
N GLU A 357 -12.03 21.23 0.74
CA GLU A 357 -12.55 19.94 1.23
C GLU A 357 -14.09 19.96 1.30
N ALA A 358 -14.72 18.85 0.96
CA ALA A 358 -16.15 18.62 1.07
C ALA A 358 -16.42 17.31 1.80
N ASP A 359 -17.59 17.16 2.41
CA ASP A 359 -17.97 15.98 3.21
C ASP A 359 -17.92 14.67 2.43
N ASP A 360 -17.99 14.74 1.11
CA ASP A 360 -18.11 13.61 0.21
C ASP A 360 -16.97 13.50 -0.80
N SER A 361 -15.96 14.37 -0.72
CA SER A 361 -14.77 14.30 -1.56
C SER A 361 -13.57 15.00 -0.91
N LYS A 362 -12.39 14.42 -1.09
CA LYS A 362 -11.11 14.97 -0.61
C LYS A 362 -9.99 14.73 -1.61
N VAL A 363 -9.08 15.70 -1.68
CA VAL A 363 -7.85 15.58 -2.46
C VAL A 363 -6.71 15.30 -1.49
N PHE A 364 -6.15 14.11 -1.58
CA PHE A 364 -4.95 13.75 -0.83
C PHE A 364 -3.71 14.02 -1.67
N HIS A 365 -2.72 14.69 -1.08
CA HIS A 365 -1.46 15.00 -1.71
C HIS A 365 -0.47 13.84 -1.52
N ALA A 366 0.32 13.57 -2.55
CA ALA A 366 1.44 12.64 -2.51
C ALA A 366 2.72 13.41 -2.91
N GLY A 367 3.14 13.33 -4.14
CA GLY A 367 4.32 14.03 -4.63
C GLY A 367 4.08 15.52 -4.85
N THR A 368 3.89 16.28 -3.78
CA THR A 368 3.70 17.74 -3.82
C THR A 368 4.61 18.45 -2.83
N THR A 369 4.94 19.70 -3.11
CA THR A 369 5.65 20.58 -2.19
C THR A 369 5.21 22.04 -2.40
N LEU A 370 5.52 22.91 -1.44
CA LEU A 370 5.38 24.37 -1.60
C LEU A 370 6.70 24.96 -2.07
N LYS A 371 6.67 25.76 -3.12
CA LYS A 371 7.80 26.51 -3.64
C LYS A 371 7.39 27.98 -3.79
N ASP A 372 8.04 28.85 -3.06
CA ASP A 372 7.73 30.29 -3.03
C ASP A 372 6.23 30.59 -2.71
N GLY A 373 5.60 29.72 -1.92
CA GLY A 373 4.18 29.79 -1.57
C GLY A 373 3.22 29.15 -2.57
N GLU A 374 3.71 28.71 -3.72
CA GLU A 374 2.94 28.04 -4.76
C GLU A 374 3.00 26.51 -4.58
N LEU A 375 1.85 25.84 -4.79
CA LEU A 375 1.77 24.38 -4.77
C LEU A 375 2.31 23.80 -6.07
N VAL A 376 3.33 22.95 -5.99
CA VAL A 376 3.99 22.36 -7.17
C VAL A 376 4.15 20.85 -7.05
N THR A 377 4.32 20.19 -8.21
CA THR A 377 4.64 18.76 -8.30
C THR A 377 6.04 18.46 -7.73
N ASN A 378 6.18 17.35 -7.01
CA ASN A 378 7.46 16.86 -6.47
C ASN A 378 7.60 15.34 -6.50
N GLY A 379 6.74 14.64 -7.22
CA GLY A 379 6.78 13.18 -7.31
C GLY A 379 6.03 12.66 -8.54
N GLY A 380 6.10 11.35 -8.76
CA GLY A 380 5.44 10.70 -9.89
C GLY A 380 3.93 10.62 -9.73
N ARG A 381 3.44 10.03 -8.61
CA ARG A 381 2.04 10.16 -8.19
C ARG A 381 1.94 11.45 -7.38
N VAL A 382 1.11 12.37 -7.84
CA VAL A 382 1.06 13.75 -7.32
C VAL A 382 -0.09 13.94 -6.36
N LEU A 383 -1.30 13.54 -6.78
CA LEU A 383 -2.54 13.65 -5.98
C LEU A 383 -3.34 12.36 -6.09
N CYS A 384 -4.19 12.11 -5.07
CA CYS A 384 -5.26 11.13 -5.13
C CYS A 384 -6.59 11.82 -4.80
N VAL A 385 -7.50 11.87 -5.75
CA VAL A 385 -8.82 12.50 -5.61
C VAL A 385 -9.82 11.42 -5.22
N VAL A 386 -10.36 11.49 -4.01
CA VAL A 386 -11.33 10.50 -3.48
C VAL A 386 -12.72 11.09 -3.47
N GLY A 387 -13.70 10.31 -3.95
CA GLY A 387 -15.13 10.58 -3.82
C GLY A 387 -15.83 9.48 -3.04
N LEU A 388 -16.83 9.85 -2.23
CA LEU A 388 -17.78 8.95 -1.57
C LEU A 388 -19.10 8.93 -2.34
N GLY A 389 -19.80 7.80 -2.34
CA GLY A 389 -21.13 7.68 -2.96
C GLY A 389 -21.83 6.38 -2.56
N ASP A 390 -23.15 6.33 -2.67
CA ASP A 390 -23.95 5.16 -2.28
C ASP A 390 -23.58 3.89 -3.09
N THR A 391 -22.99 4.09 -4.25
CA THR A 391 -22.45 3.04 -5.13
C THR A 391 -21.04 3.41 -5.58
N VAL A 392 -20.27 2.43 -6.07
CA VAL A 392 -18.95 2.73 -6.66
C VAL A 392 -19.11 3.64 -7.89
N THR A 393 -20.19 3.49 -8.68
CA THR A 393 -20.50 4.36 -9.80
C THR A 393 -20.67 5.82 -9.36
N SER A 394 -21.41 6.08 -8.29
CA SER A 394 -21.61 7.46 -7.78
C SER A 394 -20.34 8.03 -7.16
N ALA A 395 -19.58 7.25 -6.41
CA ALA A 395 -18.26 7.62 -5.88
C ALA A 395 -17.29 7.99 -7.01
N ARG A 396 -17.22 7.15 -8.07
CA ARG A 396 -16.43 7.39 -9.27
C ARG A 396 -16.79 8.70 -9.95
N ASN A 397 -18.07 8.94 -10.20
CA ASN A 397 -18.52 10.16 -10.86
C ASN A 397 -18.12 11.41 -10.08
N ARG A 398 -18.18 11.34 -8.74
CA ARG A 398 -17.75 12.41 -7.85
C ARG A 398 -16.24 12.65 -7.90
N ALA A 399 -15.43 11.60 -7.78
CA ALA A 399 -13.99 11.70 -7.88
C ALA A 399 -13.56 12.33 -9.23
N TYR A 400 -14.09 11.85 -10.35
CA TYR A 400 -13.76 12.40 -11.67
C TYR A 400 -14.28 13.83 -11.89
N LYS A 401 -15.40 14.22 -11.27
CA LYS A 401 -15.89 15.62 -11.32
C LYS A 401 -14.87 16.56 -10.70
N VAL A 402 -14.26 16.18 -9.58
CA VAL A 402 -13.21 16.96 -8.92
C VAL A 402 -11.91 16.91 -9.72
N THR A 403 -11.48 15.71 -10.14
CA THR A 403 -10.23 15.49 -10.91
C THR A 403 -10.14 16.38 -12.15
N LYS A 404 -11.26 16.55 -12.88
CA LYS A 404 -11.31 17.37 -14.11
C LYS A 404 -11.02 18.86 -13.90
N ASN A 405 -11.15 19.37 -12.67
CA ASN A 405 -10.85 20.77 -12.35
C ASN A 405 -9.38 20.99 -11.98
N ILE A 406 -8.65 19.92 -11.64
CA ILE A 406 -7.25 20.00 -11.20
C ILE A 406 -6.35 19.79 -12.42
N HIS A 407 -5.34 20.64 -12.57
CA HIS A 407 -4.44 20.57 -13.71
C HIS A 407 -3.04 21.13 -13.40
N TRP A 408 -2.05 20.56 -14.05
CA TRP A 408 -0.69 21.05 -14.27
C TRP A 408 -0.22 20.54 -15.62
N GLU A 409 0.88 21.06 -16.14
CA GLU A 409 1.40 20.67 -17.43
C GLU A 409 1.76 19.17 -17.47
N ASN A 410 1.30 18.44 -18.49
CA ASN A 410 1.47 17.00 -18.67
C ASN A 410 0.86 16.11 -17.56
N ALA A 411 -0.08 16.62 -16.75
CA ALA A 411 -0.84 15.80 -15.83
C ALA A 411 -1.61 14.70 -16.56
N PHE A 412 -1.61 13.48 -16.02
CA PHE A 412 -2.45 12.41 -16.53
C PHE A 412 -3.06 11.57 -15.41
N TYR A 413 -4.13 10.88 -15.72
CA TYR A 413 -4.83 9.92 -14.87
C TYR A 413 -5.59 8.93 -15.74
N ARG A 414 -5.91 7.77 -15.19
CA ARG A 414 -6.77 6.79 -15.88
C ARG A 414 -8.23 7.25 -15.85
N ASN A 415 -8.96 6.99 -16.94
CA ASN A 415 -10.38 7.34 -17.06
C ASN A 415 -11.31 6.19 -16.65
N ASP A 416 -10.76 5.01 -16.39
CA ASP A 416 -11.51 3.78 -16.17
C ASP A 416 -11.40 3.21 -14.74
N ILE A 417 -10.85 3.97 -13.77
CA ILE A 417 -10.75 3.52 -12.38
C ILE A 417 -12.13 3.05 -11.89
N GLY A 418 -12.17 1.87 -11.27
CA GLY A 418 -13.39 1.26 -10.76
C GLY A 418 -14.25 0.55 -11.81
N TYR A 419 -13.77 0.38 -13.04
CA TYR A 419 -14.58 -0.21 -14.13
C TYR A 419 -15.12 -1.61 -13.81
N ARG A 420 -14.34 -2.43 -13.07
CA ARG A 420 -14.77 -3.77 -12.66
C ARG A 420 -15.93 -3.70 -11.67
N ALA A 421 -15.83 -2.84 -10.65
CA ALA A 421 -16.90 -2.66 -9.67
C ALA A 421 -18.18 -2.11 -10.31
N VAL A 422 -18.06 -1.14 -11.23
CA VAL A 422 -19.20 -0.63 -12.01
C VAL A 422 -19.86 -1.75 -12.83
N ALA A 423 -19.07 -2.64 -13.44
CA ALA A 423 -19.59 -3.80 -14.16
C ALA A 423 -20.29 -4.81 -13.23
N HIS A 424 -19.81 -4.99 -12.02
CA HIS A 424 -20.48 -5.80 -10.99
C HIS A 424 -21.83 -5.18 -10.57
N GLU A 425 -21.90 -3.87 -10.31
CA GLU A 425 -23.15 -3.17 -9.98
C GLU A 425 -24.20 -3.34 -11.08
N GLN A 426 -23.81 -3.25 -12.35
CA GLN A 426 -24.72 -3.40 -13.48
C GLN A 426 -25.29 -4.82 -13.66
N LYS A 427 -24.59 -5.86 -13.15
CA LYS A 427 -25.09 -7.24 -13.20
C LYS A 427 -26.12 -7.56 -12.10
N ILE A 428 -26.13 -6.77 -11.03
CA ILE A 428 -27.00 -6.95 -9.85
C ILE A 428 -28.27 -6.10 -10.00
N SER A 429 -28.24 -5.02 -10.78
CA SER A 429 -29.36 -4.14 -11.10
C SER A 429 -30.27 -4.74 -12.17
#